data_e3460782a1bdfaed407b7148fbb76823
#
_entry.id   e3460782a1bdfaed407b7148fbb76823
#
_cell.length_a   1.000
_cell.length_b   1.000
_cell.length_c   1.000
_cell.angle_alpha   90.00
_cell.angle_beta   90.00
_cell.angle_gamma   90.00
#
_symmetry.space_group_name_H-M   'P 1'
#
loop_
_entity.id
_entity.type
_entity.pdbx_description
1 polymer ?
#
loop_
_entity_poly.entity_id
_entity_poly.type
_entity_poly.pdbx_seq_one_letter_code
_entity_poly.pdbx_strand_id
1 'polypeptide(L)'
;MQACGELRIDPGSLEIDGPLDELEVVVPYTEWAVTDALLKRAAALTAGLSVRLMLVAVHTVPYPATFGCPTATHAHLVEQLVDLASRCTLAVDAQVVLARSREEGFRHVLKPESTVLVGSRKHFWRTAEERLAKALVADGHKVALIHVA
;
A
#
# COMPACT_ATOMS: atom_id res chain seq x y z
N MET A 1 -4.85 -19.34 -2.59
CA MET A 1 -3.79 -18.67 -3.34
C MET A 1 -2.55 -18.60 -2.50
N GLN A 2 -1.44 -19.00 -3.08
CA GLN A 2 -0.22 -18.96 -2.35
C GLN A 2 0.65 -17.89 -2.95
N ALA A 3 0.94 -16.88 -2.21
CA ALA A 3 1.78 -15.81 -2.69
C ALA A 3 3.23 -16.13 -2.33
N CYS A 4 3.94 -16.69 -3.29
CA CYS A 4 5.37 -16.85 -3.14
C CYS A 4 5.99 -15.48 -3.34
N GLY A 5 6.65 -14.97 -2.36
CA GLY A 5 7.25 -13.65 -2.49
C GLY A 5 6.55 -12.56 -1.71
N GLU A 6 5.80 -12.93 -0.74
CA GLU A 6 5.34 -11.93 0.21
C GLU A 6 6.57 -11.46 0.96
N LEU A 7 6.88 -10.18 0.84
CA LEU A 7 8.02 -9.59 1.50
C LEU A 7 7.54 -8.44 2.36
N ARG A 8 7.79 -8.54 3.63
CA ARG A 8 7.48 -7.48 4.57
C ARG A 8 8.76 -6.74 4.92
N ILE A 9 8.70 -5.42 4.81
CA ILE A 9 9.82 -4.56 5.12
C ILE A 9 9.45 -3.71 6.32
N ASP A 10 10.20 -3.85 7.39
CA ASP A 10 9.98 -3.06 8.59
C ASP A 10 11.18 -2.12 8.79
N PRO A 11 11.13 -0.93 8.22
CA PRO A 11 12.23 -0.01 8.39
C PRO A 11 12.26 0.52 9.83
N GLY A 12 13.04 -0.04 10.56
CA GLY A 12 13.29 0.52 11.86
C GLY A 12 12.64 -0.05 13.00
N SER A 13 12.11 -1.14 13.02
CA SER A 13 11.55 -1.42 13.94
C SER A 13 11.21 -2.23 14.64
N LEU A 14 11.09 -2.66 15.03
CA LEU A 14 11.17 -3.44 15.77
C LEU A 14 10.27 -3.74 16.70
N GLU A 15 9.87 -4.33 17.22
CA GLU A 15 9.21 -4.66 18.26
C GLU A 15 8.32 -3.78 18.76
N ILE A 16 7.38 -3.48 18.18
CA ILE A 16 6.44 -2.65 18.64
C ILE A 16 5.33 -3.40 19.18
N ASP A 17 5.40 -3.56 20.38
CA ASP A 17 4.22 -3.72 21.11
C ASP A 17 3.58 -2.37 21.23
N GLY A 18 3.09 -1.90 20.16
CA GLY A 18 2.37 -0.65 20.15
C GLY A 18 1.09 -0.74 20.97
N PRO A 19 0.60 0.37 21.49
CA PRO A 19 -0.66 0.40 22.19
C PRO A 19 -1.76 -0.11 21.24
N LEU A 20 -2.70 -0.84 21.78
CA LEU A 20 -3.78 -1.45 21.02
C LEU A 20 -4.67 -0.43 20.28
N ASP A 21 -4.51 0.84 20.62
CA ASP A 21 -5.30 1.91 20.03
C ASP A 21 -4.61 2.62 18.87
N GLU A 22 -3.50 2.10 18.38
CA GLU A 22 -2.82 2.71 17.26
C GLU A 22 -3.60 2.48 15.98
N LEU A 23 -3.96 3.56 15.31
CA LEU A 23 -4.67 3.49 14.04
C LEU A 23 -3.73 3.04 12.93
N GLU A 24 -4.10 1.97 12.25
CA GLU A 24 -3.35 1.50 11.10
C GLU A 24 -4.00 2.04 9.82
N VAL A 25 -3.23 2.73 9.03
CA VAL A 25 -3.68 3.28 7.76
C VAL A 25 -2.90 2.60 6.63
N VAL A 26 -3.63 2.03 5.69
CA VAL A 26 -3.04 1.33 4.55
C VAL A 26 -2.94 2.28 3.36
N VAL A 27 -1.77 2.33 2.75
CA VAL A 27 -1.51 3.14 1.56
C VAL A 27 -1.14 2.19 0.43
N PRO A 28 -2.03 1.98 -0.55
CA PRO A 28 -1.69 1.20 -1.73
C PRO A 28 -0.65 1.91 -2.59
N TYR A 29 0.36 1.18 -3.00
CA TYR A 29 1.32 1.68 -3.97
C TYR A 29 0.67 1.67 -5.35
N THR A 30 0.67 2.80 -6.03
CA THR A 30 0.13 2.91 -7.38
C THR A 30 1.19 3.40 -8.36
N GLU A 31 1.77 4.55 -8.11
CA GLU A 31 2.83 5.15 -8.89
C GLU A 31 3.78 5.81 -7.91
N TRP A 32 5.08 5.77 -8.15
CA TRP A 32 6.06 6.24 -7.18
C TRP A 32 5.83 7.70 -6.75
N ALA A 33 5.66 8.60 -7.72
CA ALA A 33 5.49 10.02 -7.41
C ALA A 33 4.19 10.30 -6.65
N VAL A 34 3.11 9.63 -7.02
CA VAL A 34 1.81 9.76 -6.33
C VAL A 34 1.91 9.22 -4.92
N THR A 35 2.53 8.07 -4.75
CA THR A 35 2.67 7.44 -3.45
C THR A 35 3.58 8.25 -2.53
N ASP A 36 4.68 8.79 -3.05
CA ASP A 36 5.57 9.66 -2.28
C ASP A 36 4.81 10.90 -1.76
N ALA A 37 4.06 11.56 -2.62
CA ALA A 37 3.25 12.72 -2.24
C ALA A 37 2.16 12.36 -1.24
N LEU A 38 1.54 11.20 -1.42
CA LEU A 38 0.51 10.71 -0.51
C LEU A 38 1.06 10.39 0.88
N LEU A 39 2.21 9.75 0.96
CA LEU A 39 2.85 9.45 2.24
C LEU A 39 3.23 10.72 3.00
N LYS A 40 3.76 11.72 2.30
CA LYS A 40 4.06 13.01 2.90
C LYS A 40 2.82 13.70 3.43
N ARG A 41 1.75 13.65 2.66
CA ARG A 41 0.48 14.26 3.05
C ARG A 41 -0.15 13.51 4.22
N ALA A 42 -0.10 12.18 4.21
CA ALA A 42 -0.59 11.36 5.30
C ALA A 42 0.16 11.65 6.60
N ALA A 43 1.48 11.77 6.52
CA ALA A 43 2.30 12.13 7.67
C ALA A 43 1.91 13.49 8.25
N ALA A 44 1.65 14.48 7.38
CA ALA A 44 1.23 15.81 7.82
C ALA A 44 -0.16 15.78 8.46
N LEU A 45 -1.10 15.04 7.86
CA LEU A 45 -2.47 14.96 8.37
C LEU A 45 -2.57 14.21 9.69
N THR A 46 -1.66 13.30 9.95
CA THR A 46 -1.69 12.47 11.14
C THR A 46 -0.67 12.91 12.20
N ALA A 47 -0.05 14.04 12.01
CA ALA A 47 0.93 14.58 12.95
C ALA A 47 0.31 14.73 14.35
N GLY A 48 0.97 14.20 15.36
CA GLY A 48 0.46 14.22 16.72
C GLY A 48 -0.51 13.10 17.07
N LEU A 49 -0.88 12.27 16.09
CA LEU A 49 -1.74 11.12 16.32
C LEU A 49 -0.90 9.84 16.35
N SER A 50 -1.39 8.84 17.06
CA SER A 50 -0.73 7.54 17.09
C SER A 50 -1.20 6.74 15.86
N VAL A 51 -0.45 6.84 14.77
CA VAL A 51 -0.81 6.22 13.49
C VAL A 51 0.36 5.40 12.96
N ARG A 52 0.04 4.25 12.45
CA ARG A 52 0.98 3.38 11.76
C ARG A 52 0.60 3.30 10.29
N LEU A 53 1.56 3.58 9.42
CA LEU A 53 1.33 3.51 7.98
C LEU A 53 1.79 2.15 7.45
N MET A 54 0.97 1.55 6.61
CA MET A 54 1.32 0.30 5.93
C MET A 54 1.27 0.55 4.42
N LEU A 55 2.40 0.44 3.76
CA LEU A 55 2.51 0.60 2.32
C LEU A 55 2.43 -0.77 1.66
N VAL A 56 1.42 -0.99 0.85
CA VAL A 56 1.18 -2.28 0.20
C VAL A 56 1.26 -2.14 -1.32
N ALA A 57 2.13 -2.93 -1.93
CA ALA A 57 2.21 -3.03 -3.38
C ALA A 57 1.75 -4.41 -3.82
N VAL A 58 0.94 -4.46 -4.86
CA VAL A 58 0.53 -5.71 -5.47
C VAL A 58 1.26 -5.84 -6.80
N HIS A 59 2.06 -6.90 -6.91
CA HIS A 59 2.72 -7.24 -8.15
C HIS A 59 1.83 -8.25 -8.88
N THR A 60 1.21 -7.83 -9.96
CA THR A 60 0.29 -8.68 -10.71
C THR A 60 1.06 -9.65 -11.59
N VAL A 61 0.67 -10.92 -11.52
CA VAL A 61 1.27 -12.00 -12.30
C VAL A 61 0.19 -12.53 -13.25
N PRO A 62 0.32 -12.29 -14.55
CA PRO A 62 -0.72 -12.73 -15.50
C PRO A 62 -0.72 -14.25 -15.70
N TYR A 63 -1.89 -14.79 -16.07
CA TYR A 63 -1.97 -16.15 -16.54
C TYR A 63 -1.27 -16.28 -17.89
N PRO A 64 -0.64 -17.42 -18.19
CA PRO A 64 -0.53 -18.65 -17.38
C PRO A 64 0.68 -18.70 -16.47
N ALA A 65 1.36 -17.59 -16.24
CA ALA A 65 2.56 -17.57 -15.40
C ALA A 65 2.25 -18.09 -13.98
N THR A 66 3.18 -18.80 -13.40
CA THR A 66 3.04 -19.28 -12.03
C THR A 66 3.57 -18.24 -11.06
N PHE A 67 3.16 -18.33 -9.79
CA PHE A 67 3.73 -17.50 -8.75
C PHE A 67 5.13 -18.02 -8.43
N GLY A 68 6.07 -17.70 -9.30
CA GLY A 68 7.45 -18.12 -9.14
C GLY A 68 8.24 -17.25 -8.16
N CYS A 69 9.52 -17.57 -8.04
CA CYS A 69 10.42 -16.79 -7.20
C CYS A 69 10.64 -15.39 -7.75
N PRO A 70 11.15 -14.46 -6.91
CA PRO A 70 11.26 -13.06 -7.27
C PRO A 70 11.96 -12.83 -8.60
N THR A 71 11.34 -12.00 -9.43
CA THR A 71 11.88 -11.56 -10.69
C THR A 71 12.63 -10.25 -10.49
N ALA A 72 13.33 -9.78 -11.55
CA ALA A 72 13.96 -8.47 -11.52
C ALA A 72 12.92 -7.36 -11.28
N THR A 73 11.72 -7.51 -11.81
CA THR A 73 10.61 -6.56 -11.59
C THR A 73 10.22 -6.51 -10.11
N HIS A 74 10.15 -7.67 -9.46
CA HIS A 74 9.85 -7.75 -8.03
C HIS A 74 10.94 -7.06 -7.22
N ALA A 75 12.22 -7.33 -7.51
CA ALA A 75 13.34 -6.72 -6.82
C ALA A 75 13.32 -5.19 -6.97
N HIS A 76 13.03 -4.70 -8.17
CA HIS A 76 12.93 -3.26 -8.43
C HIS A 76 11.78 -2.62 -7.62
N LEU A 77 10.65 -3.30 -7.56
CA LEU A 77 9.51 -2.82 -6.77
C LEU A 77 9.86 -2.75 -5.28
N VAL A 78 10.55 -3.75 -4.76
CA VAL A 78 11.00 -3.75 -3.37
C VAL A 78 11.92 -2.55 -3.10
N GLU A 79 12.85 -2.27 -4.01
CA GLU A 79 13.76 -1.13 -3.88
C GLU A 79 12.98 0.20 -3.84
N GLN A 80 11.96 0.33 -4.67
CA GLN A 80 11.11 1.52 -4.68
C GLN A 80 10.37 1.69 -3.35
N LEU A 81 9.85 0.61 -2.79
CA LEU A 81 9.16 0.66 -1.50
C LEU A 81 10.10 1.02 -0.35
N VAL A 82 11.31 0.47 -0.36
CA VAL A 82 12.31 0.81 0.65
C VAL A 82 12.66 2.29 0.58
N ASP A 83 12.84 2.81 -0.62
CA ASP A 83 13.14 4.23 -0.83
C ASP A 83 11.99 5.11 -0.29
N LEU A 84 10.75 4.79 -0.63
CA LEU A 84 9.60 5.53 -0.16
C LEU A 84 9.47 5.50 1.37
N ALA A 85 9.64 4.33 1.97
CA ALA A 85 9.56 4.18 3.41
C ALA A 85 10.63 4.99 4.12
N SER A 86 11.85 5.02 3.57
CA SER A 86 12.97 5.76 4.16
C SER A 86 12.78 7.27 4.10
N ARG A 87 11.98 7.76 3.16
CA ARG A 87 11.71 9.20 2.99
C ARG A 87 10.58 9.69 3.88
N CYS A 88 9.84 8.80 4.51
CA CYS A 88 8.72 9.17 5.36
C CYS A 88 9.20 9.45 6.80
N THR A 89 8.62 10.48 7.44
CA THR A 89 8.96 10.84 8.81
C THR A 89 8.30 9.92 9.83
N LEU A 90 7.24 9.23 9.43
CA LEU A 90 6.56 8.25 10.29
C LEU A 90 7.09 6.86 10.01
N ALA A 91 6.89 5.97 10.95
CA ALA A 91 7.20 4.55 10.74
C ALA A 91 6.27 3.98 9.67
N VAL A 92 6.83 3.37 8.64
CA VAL A 92 6.08 2.78 7.54
C VAL A 92 6.51 1.33 7.38
N ASP A 93 5.53 0.42 7.47
CA ASP A 93 5.75 -0.97 7.11
C ASP A 93 5.43 -1.12 5.63
N ALA A 94 6.25 -1.82 4.90
CA ALA A 94 6.02 -2.03 3.48
C ALA A 94 5.91 -3.51 3.15
N GLN A 95 4.99 -3.86 2.26
CA GLN A 95 4.73 -5.24 1.89
C GLN A 95 4.46 -5.35 0.39
N VAL A 96 5.05 -6.35 -0.25
CA VAL A 96 4.77 -6.67 -1.65
C VAL A 96 4.04 -8.00 -1.71
N VAL A 97 2.93 -8.03 -2.41
CA VAL A 97 2.10 -9.22 -2.56
C VAL A 97 1.99 -9.60 -4.02
N LEU A 98 2.13 -10.87 -4.33
CA LEU A 98 1.90 -11.37 -5.68
C LEU A 98 0.45 -11.83 -5.82
N ALA A 99 -0.21 -11.39 -6.86
CA ALA A 99 -1.61 -11.75 -7.12
C ALA A 99 -1.92 -11.71 -8.62
N ARG A 100 -3.05 -12.25 -9.00
CA ARG A 100 -3.51 -12.22 -10.40
C ARG A 100 -4.09 -10.88 -10.77
N SER A 101 -4.65 -10.16 -9.81
CA SER A 101 -5.13 -8.79 -10.01
C SER A 101 -4.83 -7.96 -8.77
N ARG A 102 -4.88 -6.65 -8.94
CA ARG A 102 -4.65 -5.71 -7.83
C ARG A 102 -5.70 -5.89 -6.74
N GLU A 103 -6.96 -5.99 -7.13
CA GLU A 103 -8.07 -6.15 -6.20
C GLU A 103 -7.95 -7.45 -5.40
N GLU A 104 -7.57 -8.52 -6.05
CA GLU A 104 -7.35 -9.81 -5.40
C GLU A 104 -6.23 -9.72 -4.36
N GLY A 105 -5.14 -9.05 -4.71
CA GLY A 105 -4.02 -8.85 -3.79
C GLY A 105 -4.43 -8.10 -2.53
N PHE A 106 -5.21 -7.04 -2.67
CA PHE A 106 -5.68 -6.29 -1.53
C PHE A 106 -6.69 -7.08 -0.68
N ARG A 107 -7.58 -7.85 -1.30
CA ARG A 107 -8.48 -8.73 -0.55
C ARG A 107 -7.73 -9.74 0.30
N HIS A 108 -6.60 -10.21 -0.20
CA HIS A 108 -5.78 -11.18 0.52
C HIS A 108 -5.07 -10.56 1.73
N VAL A 109 -4.63 -9.31 1.60
CA VAL A 109 -3.78 -8.67 2.60
C VAL A 109 -4.55 -7.85 3.62
N LEU A 110 -5.61 -7.18 3.21
CA LEU A 110 -6.30 -6.25 4.07
C LEU A 110 -7.20 -6.96 5.08
N LYS A 111 -7.15 -6.46 6.30
CA LYS A 111 -8.08 -6.89 7.34
C LYS A 111 -9.45 -6.28 7.05
N PRO A 112 -10.55 -6.90 7.53
CA PRO A 112 -11.88 -6.31 7.40
C PRO A 112 -11.94 -4.91 7.99
N GLU A 113 -12.66 -4.04 7.34
CA GLU A 113 -12.85 -2.65 7.79
C GLU A 113 -11.56 -1.85 7.95
N SER A 114 -10.58 -2.12 7.09
CA SER A 114 -9.33 -1.36 7.09
C SER A 114 -9.55 0.08 6.64
N THR A 115 -8.73 0.99 7.16
CA THR A 115 -8.69 2.37 6.68
C THR A 115 -7.63 2.48 5.59
N VAL A 116 -8.04 2.93 4.42
CA VAL A 116 -7.17 2.97 3.23
C VAL A 116 -7.14 4.38 2.65
N LEU A 117 -5.94 4.90 2.39
CA LEU A 117 -5.77 6.16 1.68
C LEU A 117 -5.26 5.85 0.28
N VAL A 118 -6.03 6.24 -0.72
CA VAL A 118 -5.64 6.06 -2.12
C VAL A 118 -5.27 7.41 -2.71
N GLY A 119 -4.08 7.51 -3.27
CA GLY A 119 -3.64 8.72 -3.95
C GLY A 119 -4.00 8.69 -5.42
N SER A 120 -4.37 9.83 -5.96
CA SER A 120 -4.73 9.96 -7.37
C SER A 120 -4.27 11.32 -7.88
N ARG A 121 -3.84 11.37 -9.12
CA ARG A 121 -3.63 12.64 -9.80
C ARG A 121 -4.97 13.21 -10.25
N LYS A 122 -5.06 14.51 -10.28
CA LYS A 122 -6.27 15.16 -10.76
C LYS A 122 -6.39 14.98 -12.27
N HIS A 123 -7.40 14.22 -12.70
CA HIS A 123 -7.66 13.95 -14.11
C HIS A 123 -9.14 14.14 -14.42
N PHE A 124 -9.44 14.39 -15.67
CA PHE A 124 -10.82 14.46 -16.14
C PHE A 124 -11.47 13.08 -16.25
N TRP A 125 -10.66 12.02 -16.36
CA TRP A 125 -11.15 10.68 -16.58
C TRP A 125 -10.93 9.82 -15.34
N ARG A 126 -11.73 8.77 -15.23
CA ARG A 126 -11.56 7.80 -14.15
C ARG A 126 -10.20 7.15 -14.23
N THR A 127 -9.45 7.22 -13.18
CA THR A 127 -8.14 6.61 -13.09
C THR A 127 -8.23 5.19 -12.52
N ALA A 128 -7.15 4.44 -12.65
CA ALA A 128 -7.03 3.12 -12.04
C ALA A 128 -7.16 3.23 -10.51
N GLU A 129 -6.68 4.31 -9.93
CA GLU A 129 -6.75 4.58 -8.50
C GLU A 129 -8.18 4.78 -8.04
N GLU A 130 -9.00 5.47 -8.81
CA GLU A 130 -10.42 5.63 -8.49
C GLU A 130 -11.17 4.31 -8.56
N ARG A 131 -10.84 3.47 -9.54
CA ARG A 131 -11.40 2.12 -9.64
C ARG A 131 -11.02 1.26 -8.46
N LEU A 132 -9.76 1.35 -8.04
CA LEU A 132 -9.29 0.65 -6.86
C LEU A 132 -10.05 1.12 -5.61
N ALA A 133 -10.19 2.43 -5.43
CA ALA A 133 -10.92 2.99 -4.30
C ALA A 133 -12.36 2.47 -4.24
N LYS A 134 -13.04 2.42 -5.39
CA LYS A 134 -14.40 1.89 -5.46
C LYS A 134 -14.47 0.40 -5.11
N ALA A 135 -13.52 -0.38 -5.58
CA ALA A 135 -13.47 -1.80 -5.27
C ALA A 135 -13.26 -2.03 -3.75
N LEU A 136 -12.39 -1.24 -3.14
CA LEU A 136 -12.14 -1.34 -1.70
C LEU A 136 -13.36 -0.94 -0.87
N VAL A 137 -14.07 0.10 -1.29
CA VAL A 137 -15.33 0.49 -0.62
C VAL A 137 -16.34 -0.63 -0.73
N ALA A 138 -16.46 -1.26 -1.90
CA ALA A 138 -17.36 -2.38 -2.09
C ALA A 138 -17.01 -3.57 -1.19
N ASP A 139 -15.73 -3.73 -0.85
CA ASP A 139 -15.27 -4.79 0.05
C ASP A 139 -15.44 -4.41 1.54
N GLY A 140 -16.00 -3.26 1.85
CA GLY A 140 -16.30 -2.85 3.22
C GLY A 140 -15.23 -2.04 3.93
N HIS A 141 -14.22 -1.58 3.22
CA HIS A 141 -13.16 -0.75 3.82
C HIS A 141 -13.53 0.72 3.85
N LYS A 142 -12.92 1.45 4.76
CA LYS A 142 -13.03 2.91 4.83
C LYS A 142 -11.95 3.49 3.92
N VAL A 143 -12.36 4.13 2.85
CA VAL A 143 -11.43 4.63 1.83
C VAL A 143 -11.53 6.13 1.69
N ALA A 144 -10.38 6.79 1.73
CA ALA A 144 -10.26 8.20 1.38
C ALA A 144 -9.45 8.31 0.10
N LEU A 145 -9.98 8.98 -0.89
CA LEU A 145 -9.28 9.25 -2.14
C LEU A 145 -8.71 10.66 -2.05
N ILE A 146 -7.39 10.76 -2.14
CA ILE A 146 -6.69 12.04 -2.01
C ILE A 146 -6.06 12.40 -3.35
N HIS A 147 -6.41 13.56 -3.87
CA HIS A 147 -5.80 14.06 -5.09
C HIS A 147 -4.47 14.72 -4.76
N VAL A 148 -3.43 14.29 -5.42
CA VAL A 148 -2.09 14.85 -5.29
C VAL A 148 -1.68 15.49 -6.62
N ALA A 149 -1.00 16.61 -6.51
CA ALA A 149 -0.57 17.32 -7.71
C ALA A 149 0.65 16.68 -8.35
#